data_4aae392535fc6f5611ba5443b2c5a4f1
#
_entry.id   4aae392535fc6f5611ba5443b2c5a4f1
#
_cell.length_a   1.000
_cell.length_b   1.000
_cell.length_c   1.000
_cell.angle_alpha   90.00
_cell.angle_beta   90.00
_cell.angle_gamma   90.00
#
_symmetry.space_group_name_H-M   'P 1'
#
loop_
_entity.id
_entity.type
_entity.pdbx_description
1 polymer ?
#
loop_
_entity_poly.entity_id
_entity_poly.type
_entity_poly.pdbx_seq_one_letter_code
_entity_poly.pdbx_strand_id
1 'polypeptide(L)'
;MAITTIYPTTHFAKAYRNLPEKIRLDAKHKEGIFKVNPFDNRLKTHKLKGRFMGMWSYSINYQHRIVFRFIDTETVIYYDIGTHDVYR
;
A
#
# COMPACT_ATOMS: atom_id res chain seq x y z
N MET A 1 -15.89 6.59 -2.04
CA MET A 1 -15.35 5.62 -1.09
C MET A 1 -14.07 6.19 -0.50
N ALA A 2 -13.97 6.24 0.80
CA ALA A 2 -12.81 6.81 1.47
C ALA A 2 -12.28 5.80 2.50
N ILE A 3 -10.97 5.78 2.70
CA ILE A 3 -10.35 4.96 3.73
C ILE A 3 -10.12 5.82 4.96
N THR A 4 -10.73 5.44 6.06
CA THR A 4 -10.66 6.20 7.32
C THR A 4 -9.64 5.62 8.30
N THR A 5 -9.35 4.32 8.20
CA THR A 5 -8.48 3.65 9.17
C THR A 5 -7.49 2.74 8.45
N ILE A 6 -6.21 2.89 8.78
CA ILE A 6 -5.13 2.08 8.22
C ILE A 6 -4.35 1.47 9.39
N TYR A 7 -4.25 0.14 9.41
CA TYR A 7 -3.47 -0.59 10.41
C TYR A 7 -2.20 -1.14 9.78
N PRO A 8 -1.02 -0.58 10.06
CA PRO A 8 0.22 -1.18 9.57
C PRO A 8 0.58 -2.40 10.41
N THR A 9 1.03 -3.46 9.75
CA THR A 9 1.63 -4.60 10.46
C THR A 9 3.00 -4.19 11.00
N THR A 10 3.52 -4.97 11.93
CA THR A 10 4.89 -4.77 12.43
C THR A 10 5.89 -4.87 11.28
N HIS A 11 5.68 -5.82 10.38
CA HIS A 11 6.53 -5.99 9.20
C HIS A 11 6.51 -4.73 8.32
N PHE A 12 5.32 -4.20 8.03
CA PHE A 12 5.20 -2.97 7.24
C PHE A 12 5.93 -1.82 7.90
N ALA A 13 5.70 -1.60 9.19
CA ALA A 13 6.30 -0.48 9.92
C ALA A 13 7.84 -0.55 9.87
N LYS A 14 8.39 -1.75 10.01
CA LYS A 14 9.84 -1.95 9.94
C LYS A 14 10.36 -1.68 8.53
N ALA A 15 9.71 -2.24 7.51
CA ALA A 15 10.09 -2.05 6.12
C ALA A 15 10.04 -0.56 5.74
N TYR A 16 9.00 0.14 6.19
CA TYR A 16 8.83 1.57 5.93
C TYR A 16 9.98 2.39 6.53
N ARG A 17 10.34 2.11 7.79
CA ARG A 17 11.41 2.84 8.46
C ARG A 17 12.76 2.67 7.75
N ASN A 18 12.99 1.53 7.10
CA ASN A 18 14.24 1.23 6.43
C ASN A 18 14.34 1.82 5.02
N LEU A 19 13.28 2.43 4.51
CA LEU A 19 13.31 3.05 3.19
C LEU A 19 13.97 4.42 3.26
N PRO A 20 14.62 4.86 2.16
CA PRO A 20 15.12 6.23 2.06
C PRO A 20 14.01 7.26 2.30
N GLU A 21 14.38 8.42 2.82
CA GLU A 21 13.42 9.47 3.12
C GLU A 21 12.56 9.84 1.92
N LYS A 22 13.18 9.95 0.73
CA LYS A 22 12.44 10.30 -0.49
C LYS A 22 11.31 9.32 -0.77
N ILE A 23 11.56 8.03 -0.58
CA ILE A 23 10.55 7.00 -0.82
C ILE A 23 9.45 7.08 0.23
N ARG A 24 9.82 7.33 1.48
CA ARG A 24 8.81 7.52 2.54
C ARG A 24 7.91 8.73 2.25
N LEU A 25 8.48 9.81 1.72
CA LEU A 25 7.69 10.99 1.31
C LEU A 25 6.75 10.66 0.15
N ASP A 26 7.23 9.90 -0.84
CA ASP A 26 6.39 9.42 -1.94
C ASP A 26 5.22 8.60 -1.40
N ALA A 27 5.49 7.72 -0.45
CA ALA A 27 4.45 6.89 0.18
C ALA A 27 3.40 7.75 0.88
N LYS A 28 3.83 8.75 1.65
CA LYS A 28 2.93 9.66 2.33
C LYS A 28 2.04 10.42 1.36
N HIS A 29 2.62 10.91 0.27
CA HIS A 29 1.87 11.63 -0.75
C HIS A 29 0.78 10.74 -1.36
N LYS A 30 1.14 9.53 -1.77
CA LYS A 30 0.18 8.60 -2.36
C LYS A 30 -0.84 8.10 -1.36
N GLU A 31 -0.48 7.95 -0.10
CA GLU A 31 -1.43 7.59 0.94
C GLU A 31 -2.53 8.64 1.08
N GLY A 32 -2.19 9.92 0.95
CA GLY A 32 -3.20 10.98 0.94
C GLY A 32 -4.22 10.79 -0.17
N ILE A 33 -3.78 10.42 -1.36
CA ILE A 33 -4.66 10.11 -2.49
C ILE A 33 -5.49 8.85 -2.18
N PHE A 34 -4.83 7.81 -1.65
CA PHE A 34 -5.46 6.54 -1.31
C PHE A 34 -6.61 6.72 -0.32
N LYS A 35 -6.42 7.55 0.68
CA LYS A 35 -7.45 7.81 1.69
C LYS A 35 -8.69 8.44 1.09
N VAL A 36 -8.54 9.30 0.11
CA VAL A 36 -9.68 9.93 -0.57
C VAL A 36 -10.38 8.94 -1.49
N ASN A 37 -9.61 8.18 -2.27
CA ASN A 37 -10.14 7.17 -3.17
C ASN A 37 -9.08 6.11 -3.45
N PRO A 38 -9.21 4.90 -2.87
CA PRO A 38 -8.22 3.85 -3.05
C PRO A 38 -8.10 3.35 -4.49
N PHE A 39 -9.06 3.67 -5.35
CA PHE A 39 -9.03 3.27 -6.76
C PHE A 39 -8.71 4.43 -7.70
N ASP A 40 -8.15 5.51 -7.17
CA ASP A 40 -7.67 6.62 -8.00
C ASP A 40 -6.66 6.10 -9.03
N ASN A 41 -6.78 6.55 -10.29
CA ASN A 41 -5.93 6.05 -11.39
C ASN A 41 -4.44 6.22 -11.15
N ARG A 42 -4.05 7.23 -10.38
CA ARG A 42 -2.63 7.49 -10.07
C ARG A 42 -2.00 6.39 -9.24
N LEU A 43 -2.80 5.61 -8.53
CA LEU A 43 -2.32 4.54 -7.64
C LEU A 43 -2.14 3.21 -8.37
N LYS A 44 -2.83 3.01 -9.48
CA LYS A 44 -2.81 1.73 -10.22
C LYS A 44 -3.17 0.55 -9.32
N THR A 45 -4.16 0.76 -8.45
CA THR A 45 -4.61 -0.25 -7.49
C THR A 45 -5.14 -1.48 -8.20
N HIS A 46 -4.68 -2.66 -7.80
CA HIS A 46 -5.14 -3.91 -8.40
C HIS A 46 -5.05 -5.07 -7.41
N LYS A 47 -5.84 -6.12 -7.68
CA LYS A 47 -5.81 -7.37 -6.91
C LYS A 47 -4.56 -8.16 -7.24
N LEU A 48 -4.03 -8.84 -6.24
CA LEU A 48 -2.93 -9.77 -6.41
C LEU A 48 -3.47 -11.18 -6.60
N LYS A 49 -2.65 -12.05 -7.21
CA LYS A 49 -3.01 -13.41 -7.56
C LYS A 49 -2.11 -14.42 -6.85
N GLY A 50 -2.45 -15.70 -6.99
CA GLY A 50 -1.67 -16.78 -6.42
C GLY A 50 -1.71 -16.77 -4.91
N ARG A 51 -0.55 -16.92 -4.28
CA ARG A 51 -0.46 -16.97 -2.81
C ARG A 51 -0.81 -15.65 -2.13
N PHE A 52 -0.91 -14.57 -2.90
CA PHE A 52 -1.32 -13.26 -2.38
C PHE A 52 -2.80 -12.99 -2.63
N MET A 53 -3.57 -14.02 -2.99
CA MET A 53 -5.00 -13.87 -3.20
C MET A 53 -5.68 -13.25 -1.98
N GLY A 54 -6.58 -12.30 -2.23
CA GLY A 54 -7.23 -11.54 -1.15
C GLY A 54 -6.50 -10.26 -0.79
N MET A 55 -5.30 -10.08 -1.33
CA MET A 55 -4.53 -8.85 -1.15
C MET A 55 -4.57 -8.00 -2.39
N TRP A 56 -4.24 -6.72 -2.19
CA TRP A 56 -4.20 -5.70 -3.22
C TRP A 56 -2.86 -4.98 -3.14
N SER A 57 -2.54 -4.22 -4.18
CA SER A 57 -1.38 -3.36 -4.15
C SER A 57 -1.68 -2.03 -4.82
N TYR A 58 -0.99 -0.98 -4.38
CA TYR A 58 -1.00 0.29 -5.11
C TYR A 58 0.42 0.85 -5.20
N SER A 59 0.67 1.62 -6.27
CA SER A 59 1.99 2.18 -6.56
C SER A 59 2.20 3.48 -5.83
N ILE A 60 3.35 3.63 -5.17
CA ILE A 60 3.75 4.90 -4.55
C ILE A 60 4.71 5.67 -5.45
N ASN A 61 5.46 4.96 -6.29
CA ASN A 61 6.26 5.53 -7.37
C ASN A 61 6.46 4.44 -8.44
N TYR A 62 7.34 4.68 -9.40
CA TYR A 62 7.56 3.74 -10.50
C TYR A 62 8.00 2.35 -10.03
N GLN A 63 8.79 2.29 -8.96
CA GLN A 63 9.38 1.03 -8.50
C GLN A 63 8.76 0.46 -7.23
N HIS A 64 8.13 1.30 -6.40
CA HIS A 64 7.69 0.90 -5.07
C HIS A 64 6.18 0.79 -4.98
N ARG A 65 5.73 -0.18 -4.16
CA ARG A 65 4.31 -0.50 -3.96
C ARG A 65 4.01 -0.77 -2.51
N ILE A 66 2.76 -0.56 -2.13
CA ILE A 66 2.23 -0.98 -0.84
C ILE A 66 1.30 -2.16 -1.09
N VAL A 67 1.48 -3.23 -0.32
CA VAL A 67 0.60 -4.41 -0.33
C VAL A 67 -0.36 -4.28 0.85
N PHE A 68 -1.65 -4.41 0.60
CA PHE A 68 -2.66 -4.20 1.63
C PHE A 68 -3.88 -5.10 1.42
N ARG A 69 -4.75 -5.10 2.41
CA ARG A 69 -6.00 -5.86 2.38
C ARG A 69 -7.13 -5.00 2.92
N PHE A 70 -8.31 -5.05 2.30
CA PHE A 70 -9.51 -4.44 2.85
C PHE A 70 -10.07 -5.30 3.97
N ILE A 71 -10.26 -4.70 5.15
CA ILE A 71 -11.01 -5.33 6.25
C ILE A 71 -12.50 -5.09 6.03
N ASP A 72 -12.84 -3.85 5.67
CA ASP A 72 -14.17 -3.42 5.25
C ASP A 72 -14.02 -2.28 4.26
N THR A 73 -15.11 -1.59 3.93
CA THR A 73 -15.08 -0.54 2.91
C THR A 73 -14.26 0.69 3.29
N GLU A 74 -13.93 0.86 4.58
CA GLU A 74 -13.23 2.04 5.08
C GLU A 74 -11.94 1.72 5.80
N THR A 75 -11.61 0.44 5.98
CA THR A 75 -10.49 0.00 6.81
C THR A 75 -9.59 -0.95 6.04
N VAL A 76 -8.29 -0.70 6.09
CA VAL A 76 -7.30 -1.58 5.46
C VAL A 76 -6.18 -1.94 6.42
N ILE A 77 -5.51 -3.05 6.13
CA ILE A 77 -4.27 -3.43 6.78
C ILE A 77 -3.15 -3.31 5.75
N TYR A 78 -2.08 -2.59 6.10
CA TYR A 78 -0.85 -2.53 5.30
C TYR A 78 0.07 -3.69 5.69
N TYR A 79 0.39 -4.55 4.75
CA TYR A 79 1.23 -5.73 5.00
C TYR A 79 2.69 -5.53 4.65
N ASP A 80 2.98 -4.83 3.57
CA ASP A 80 4.35 -4.69 3.11
C ASP A 80 4.49 -3.44 2.22
N ILE A 81 5.72 -2.99 2.10
CA ILE A 81 6.10 -1.89 1.22
C ILE A 81 7.49 -2.19 0.66
N GLY A 82 7.66 -1.99 -0.63
CA GLY A 82 8.94 -2.24 -1.28
C GLY A 82 8.80 -2.31 -2.78
N THR A 83 9.81 -2.85 -3.43
CA THR A 83 9.82 -3.04 -4.87
C THR A 83 9.02 -4.30 -5.24
N HIS A 84 9.10 -4.74 -6.49
CA HIS A 84 8.43 -5.95 -6.95
C HIS A 84 8.74 -7.19 -6.11
N ASP A 85 9.84 -7.18 -5.35
CA ASP A 85 10.21 -8.32 -4.52
C ASP A 85 9.20 -8.63 -3.41
N VAL A 86 8.34 -7.66 -3.06
CA VAL A 86 7.29 -7.89 -2.05
C VAL A 86 6.27 -8.93 -2.51
N TYR A 87 6.26 -9.28 -3.80
CA TYR A 87 5.35 -10.29 -4.35
C TYR A 87 5.96 -11.69 -4.42
N ARG A 88 7.20 -11.85 -4.01
CA ARG A 88 7.91 -13.12 -4.14
C ARG A 88 7.84 -13.96 -2.89
#